data_798395aa615c385f9664e88c8157ac45
#
_entry.id   798395aa615c385f9664e88c8157ac45
#
_cell.length_a   1.000
_cell.length_b   1.000
_cell.length_c   1.000
_cell.angle_alpha   90.00
_cell.angle_beta   90.00
_cell.angle_gamma   90.00
#
_symmetry.space_group_name_H-M   'P 1'
#
loop_
_entity.id
_entity.type
_entity.pdbx_description
1 polymer ?
#
loop_
_entity_poly.entity_id
_entity_poly.type
_entity_poly.pdbx_seq_one_letter_code
_entity_poly.pdbx_strand_id
1 'polypeptide(L)'
;MSALSPTQELPVQLSPVSRRQPSRTPYPLVSVIVPTRNEAKNLEIVLPAIAAVRPAVHEIIVVDGHSTDGSIDVALRVLPSVKAITQTRKGKGNAMACGFAAATGDVVVMFDADGSADPAEIPAFVDALIAGADFAKGSRFAPGGGSDDITLLRRSGNAGLNGVANTLFGTAYSDLCYGYNAFWADLLPVLDLPPIDAPAPAEGMLWGDGFEIETVLNCRMAAAGLRIAEVPSVERQRMFGETNLRTFADGARVLRTLLSEHRRMLARIRR
;
A
#
# COMPACT_ATOMS: atom_id res chain seq x y z
N MET A 1 13.34 47.56 44.12
CA MET A 1 12.36 46.62 43.54
C MET A 1 12.87 46.25 42.15
N SER A 2 13.59 45.14 42.08
CA SER A 2 14.20 44.67 40.82
C SER A 2 13.28 43.66 40.19
N ALA A 3 12.84 43.92 38.95
CA ALA A 3 11.97 43.01 38.18
C ALA A 3 12.80 41.89 37.57
N LEU A 4 12.42 40.65 37.85
CA LEU A 4 12.95 39.44 37.21
C LEU A 4 12.38 39.32 35.80
N SER A 5 13.28 39.24 34.81
CA SER A 5 12.93 38.93 33.40
C SER A 5 12.51 37.48 33.26
N PRO A 6 11.51 37.17 32.41
CA PRO A 6 11.13 35.80 32.15
C PRO A 6 12.16 35.10 31.25
N THR A 7 12.62 33.95 31.69
CA THR A 7 13.51 33.04 30.97
C THR A 7 12.75 32.53 29.74
N GLN A 8 13.20 32.87 28.53
CA GLN A 8 12.76 32.26 27.27
C GLN A 8 13.29 30.83 27.20
N GLU A 9 12.39 29.87 27.31
CA GLU A 9 12.69 28.49 26.96
C GLU A 9 12.85 28.38 25.43
N LEU A 10 14.05 28.05 24.97
CA LEU A 10 14.35 27.74 23.60
C LEU A 10 13.67 26.41 23.22
N PRO A 11 13.03 26.30 22.04
CA PRO A 11 12.43 25.04 21.58
C PRO A 11 13.53 23.99 21.40
N VAL A 12 13.39 22.86 22.07
CA VAL A 12 14.25 21.69 21.92
C VAL A 12 14.08 21.19 20.46
N GLN A 13 15.04 21.47 19.60
CA GLN A 13 15.15 20.85 18.29
C GLN A 13 15.52 19.38 18.49
N LEU A 14 14.55 18.51 18.36
CA LEU A 14 14.79 17.07 18.25
C LEU A 14 15.54 16.83 16.94
N SER A 15 16.83 16.58 17.03
CA SER A 15 17.64 16.11 15.91
C SER A 15 17.03 14.80 15.39
N PRO A 16 16.84 14.63 14.07
CA PRO A 16 16.38 13.37 13.54
C PRO A 16 17.38 12.28 13.89
N VAL A 17 16.93 11.26 14.62
CA VAL A 17 17.73 10.08 14.91
C VAL A 17 18.11 9.48 13.55
N SER A 18 19.36 9.62 13.16
CA SER A 18 19.93 9.00 11.97
C SER A 18 19.86 7.48 12.16
N ARG A 19 18.75 6.85 11.75
CA ARG A 19 18.72 5.41 11.57
C ARG A 19 19.68 5.08 10.44
N ARG A 20 20.76 4.37 10.74
CA ARG A 20 21.58 3.72 9.70
C ARG A 20 20.62 2.84 8.90
N GLN A 21 20.37 3.24 7.66
CA GLN A 21 19.63 2.39 6.73
C GLN A 21 20.47 1.13 6.49
N PRO A 22 19.87 -0.06 6.51
CA PRO A 22 20.53 -1.25 6.00
C PRO A 22 21.03 -0.95 4.58
N SER A 23 22.18 -1.49 4.22
CA SER A 23 22.70 -1.36 2.85
C SER A 23 21.77 -2.16 1.93
N ARG A 24 20.85 -1.47 1.27
CA ARG A 24 19.91 -2.06 0.32
C ARG A 24 20.62 -2.30 -1.00
N THR A 25 20.33 -3.44 -1.62
CA THR A 25 20.94 -3.82 -2.90
C THR A 25 20.48 -2.90 -4.03
N PRO A 26 21.38 -2.54 -4.98
CA PRO A 26 20.99 -1.82 -6.20
C PRO A 26 20.26 -2.71 -7.23
N TYR A 27 20.21 -4.03 -7.00
CA TYR A 27 19.52 -5.00 -7.85
C TYR A 27 18.55 -5.84 -7.00
N PRO A 28 17.45 -5.27 -6.50
CA PRO A 28 16.56 -5.97 -5.59
C PRO A 28 15.77 -7.06 -6.31
N LEU A 29 15.56 -8.16 -5.62
CA LEU A 29 14.56 -9.16 -5.99
C LEU A 29 13.15 -8.62 -5.69
N VAL A 30 12.25 -8.66 -6.67
CA VAL A 30 10.93 -8.04 -6.58
C VAL A 30 9.86 -9.11 -6.45
N SER A 31 9.10 -9.08 -5.35
CA SER A 31 7.89 -9.89 -5.15
C SER A 31 6.65 -9.05 -5.47
N VAL A 32 5.84 -9.47 -6.45
CA VAL A 32 4.57 -8.82 -6.79
C VAL A 32 3.42 -9.57 -6.11
N ILE A 33 2.68 -8.88 -5.24
CA ILE A 33 1.54 -9.44 -4.51
C ILE A 33 0.25 -9.02 -5.22
N VAL A 34 -0.55 -10.01 -5.60
CA VAL A 34 -1.80 -9.84 -6.34
C VAL A 34 -2.96 -10.39 -5.52
N PRO A 35 -3.62 -9.56 -4.67
CA PRO A 35 -4.81 -9.98 -3.95
C PRO A 35 -5.95 -10.21 -4.95
N THR A 36 -6.58 -11.37 -4.86
CA THR A 36 -7.51 -11.84 -5.89
C THR A 36 -8.81 -12.32 -5.25
N ARG A 37 -9.95 -11.89 -5.79
CA ARG A 37 -11.25 -12.45 -5.44
C ARG A 37 -12.21 -12.35 -6.62
N ASN A 38 -12.50 -13.50 -7.24
CA ASN A 38 -13.34 -13.59 -8.44
C ASN A 38 -12.81 -12.73 -9.58
N GLU A 39 -11.54 -12.94 -9.95
CA GLU A 39 -10.82 -12.17 -10.97
C GLU A 39 -10.31 -13.07 -12.13
N ALA A 40 -10.93 -14.24 -12.36
CA ALA A 40 -10.43 -15.21 -13.32
C ALA A 40 -10.12 -14.60 -14.70
N LYS A 41 -11.04 -13.80 -15.26
CA LYS A 41 -10.85 -13.14 -16.56
C LYS A 41 -9.74 -12.10 -16.57
N ASN A 42 -9.58 -11.37 -15.46
CA ASN A 42 -8.54 -10.36 -15.33
C ASN A 42 -7.15 -11.00 -15.21
N LEU A 43 -7.03 -12.10 -14.46
CA LEU A 43 -5.78 -12.82 -14.27
C LEU A 43 -5.22 -13.41 -15.59
N GLU A 44 -6.08 -13.77 -16.56
CA GLU A 44 -5.64 -14.22 -17.88
C GLU A 44 -4.78 -13.17 -18.62
N ILE A 45 -5.00 -11.89 -18.33
CA ILE A 45 -4.29 -10.77 -18.96
C ILE A 45 -3.20 -10.24 -18.04
N VAL A 46 -3.53 -10.02 -16.77
CA VAL A 46 -2.66 -9.35 -15.79
C VAL A 46 -1.41 -10.18 -15.49
N LEU A 47 -1.54 -11.49 -15.26
CA LEU A 47 -0.38 -12.31 -14.87
C LEU A 47 0.69 -12.40 -15.97
N PRO A 48 0.33 -12.68 -17.26
CA PRO A 48 1.31 -12.63 -18.34
C PRO A 48 1.96 -11.26 -18.50
N ALA A 49 1.19 -10.18 -18.30
CA ALA A 49 1.71 -8.81 -18.39
C ALA A 49 2.74 -8.51 -17.29
N ILE A 50 2.48 -8.91 -16.04
CA ILE A 50 3.46 -8.79 -14.94
C ILE A 50 4.71 -9.64 -15.23
N ALA A 51 4.55 -10.86 -15.72
CA ALA A 51 5.66 -11.74 -16.06
C ALA A 51 6.53 -11.22 -17.22
N ALA A 52 5.96 -10.38 -18.08
CA ALA A 52 6.65 -9.74 -19.19
C ALA A 52 7.47 -8.51 -18.79
N VAL A 53 7.34 -7.98 -17.59
CA VAL A 53 8.08 -6.79 -17.08
C VAL A 53 9.59 -7.00 -17.17
N ARG A 54 10.30 -5.93 -17.46
CA ARG A 54 11.78 -5.94 -17.51
C ARG A 54 12.34 -4.75 -16.72
N PRO A 55 13.32 -4.95 -15.82
CA PRO A 55 13.89 -6.25 -15.40
C PRO A 55 12.82 -7.22 -14.88
N ALA A 56 13.05 -8.52 -15.05
CA ALA A 56 12.08 -9.52 -14.63
C ALA A 56 11.85 -9.48 -13.13
N VAL A 57 10.57 -9.57 -12.72
CA VAL A 57 10.23 -9.75 -11.30
C VAL A 57 10.70 -11.11 -10.81
N HIS A 58 11.07 -11.20 -9.52
CA HIS A 58 11.55 -12.44 -8.91
C HIS A 58 10.43 -13.48 -8.77
N GLU A 59 9.28 -13.04 -8.27
CA GLU A 59 8.10 -13.88 -8.09
C GLU A 59 6.80 -13.08 -8.20
N ILE A 60 5.73 -13.78 -8.54
CA ILE A 60 4.36 -13.26 -8.52
C ILE A 60 3.56 -14.15 -7.56
N ILE A 61 2.92 -13.53 -6.57
CA ILE A 61 2.14 -14.21 -5.53
C ILE A 61 0.69 -13.82 -5.67
N VAL A 62 -0.13 -14.73 -6.15
CA VAL A 62 -1.60 -14.57 -6.17
C VAL A 62 -2.14 -15.02 -4.84
N VAL A 63 -2.85 -14.13 -4.14
CA VAL A 63 -3.46 -14.42 -2.85
C VAL A 63 -4.97 -14.46 -2.99
N ASP A 64 -5.51 -15.67 -2.98
CA ASP A 64 -6.93 -15.91 -3.24
C ASP A 64 -7.80 -15.64 -2.01
N GLY A 65 -8.81 -14.82 -2.21
CA GLY A 65 -9.84 -14.47 -1.23
C GLY A 65 -11.04 -15.41 -1.23
N HIS A 66 -10.84 -16.70 -1.41
CA HIS A 66 -11.89 -17.72 -1.56
C HIS A 66 -12.78 -17.46 -2.78
N SER A 67 -12.15 -17.36 -3.95
CA SER A 67 -12.84 -17.21 -5.24
C SER A 67 -13.67 -18.43 -5.59
N THR A 68 -14.77 -18.20 -6.30
CA THR A 68 -15.72 -19.24 -6.76
C THR A 68 -15.82 -19.32 -8.26
N ASP A 69 -15.03 -18.53 -8.98
CA ASP A 69 -15.05 -18.40 -10.44
C ASP A 69 -13.89 -19.14 -11.15
N GLY A 70 -13.08 -19.89 -10.38
CA GLY A 70 -11.91 -20.60 -10.92
C GLY A 70 -10.65 -19.73 -11.04
N SER A 71 -10.57 -18.58 -10.33
CA SER A 71 -9.42 -17.66 -10.37
C SER A 71 -8.08 -18.38 -10.17
N ILE A 72 -7.98 -19.32 -9.20
CA ILE A 72 -6.74 -20.07 -8.94
C ILE A 72 -6.36 -20.98 -10.10
N ASP A 73 -7.32 -21.72 -10.66
CA ASP A 73 -7.08 -22.63 -11.79
C ASP A 73 -6.59 -21.85 -13.01
N VAL A 74 -7.19 -20.68 -13.24
CA VAL A 74 -6.76 -19.75 -14.28
C VAL A 74 -5.34 -19.26 -14.04
N ALA A 75 -5.03 -18.81 -12.83
CA ALA A 75 -3.71 -18.31 -12.48
C ALA A 75 -2.62 -19.36 -12.77
N LEU A 76 -2.81 -20.59 -12.29
CA LEU A 76 -1.88 -21.70 -12.49
C LEU A 76 -1.78 -22.14 -13.97
N ARG A 77 -2.86 -22.02 -14.71
CA ARG A 77 -2.89 -22.35 -16.16
C ARG A 77 -2.12 -21.33 -16.99
N VAL A 78 -2.32 -20.02 -16.74
CA VAL A 78 -1.71 -18.95 -17.55
C VAL A 78 -0.28 -18.64 -17.17
N LEU A 79 0.07 -18.88 -15.90
CA LEU A 79 1.44 -18.70 -15.39
C LEU A 79 1.79 -19.84 -14.41
N PRO A 80 2.27 -20.99 -14.91
CA PRO A 80 2.59 -22.14 -14.03
C PRO A 80 3.64 -21.87 -12.96
N SER A 81 4.44 -20.81 -13.10
CA SER A 81 5.43 -20.39 -12.12
C SER A 81 4.85 -19.49 -11.01
N VAL A 82 3.57 -19.11 -11.09
CA VAL A 82 2.94 -18.26 -10.08
C VAL A 82 2.83 -19.00 -8.74
N LYS A 83 3.10 -18.29 -7.65
CA LYS A 83 2.84 -18.80 -6.31
C LYS A 83 1.40 -18.46 -5.94
N ALA A 84 0.52 -19.45 -5.94
CA ALA A 84 -0.87 -19.28 -5.55
C ALA A 84 -1.07 -19.73 -4.11
N ILE A 85 -1.62 -18.85 -3.26
CA ILE A 85 -1.93 -19.13 -1.86
C ILE A 85 -3.34 -18.64 -1.52
N THR A 86 -3.95 -19.18 -0.49
CA THR A 86 -5.25 -18.72 0.02
C THR A 86 -5.05 -17.87 1.27
N GLN A 87 -5.78 -16.75 1.38
CA GLN A 87 -5.78 -15.93 2.60
C GLN A 87 -6.36 -16.69 3.80
N THR A 88 -5.92 -16.34 4.99
CA THR A 88 -6.33 -17.04 6.23
C THR A 88 -7.61 -16.49 6.85
N ARG A 89 -7.90 -15.21 6.64
CA ARG A 89 -9.10 -14.52 7.10
C ARG A 89 -9.68 -13.70 5.95
N LYS A 90 -10.87 -13.15 6.13
CA LYS A 90 -11.56 -12.34 5.14
C LYS A 90 -10.95 -10.92 5.05
N GLY A 91 -10.86 -10.36 3.84
CA GLY A 91 -10.53 -8.97 3.56
C GLY A 91 -9.26 -8.77 2.73
N LYS A 92 -9.17 -7.66 1.98
CA LYS A 92 -8.02 -7.31 1.13
C LYS A 92 -6.73 -7.21 1.95
N GLY A 93 -6.80 -6.62 3.14
CA GLY A 93 -5.63 -6.46 3.99
C GLY A 93 -5.10 -7.78 4.51
N ASN A 94 -5.96 -8.77 4.82
CA ASN A 94 -5.50 -10.12 5.16
C ASN A 94 -4.84 -10.81 3.96
N ALA A 95 -5.41 -10.68 2.75
CA ALA A 95 -4.76 -11.18 1.54
C ALA A 95 -3.37 -10.55 1.36
N MET A 96 -3.25 -9.23 1.53
CA MET A 96 -1.95 -8.56 1.49
C MET A 96 -0.98 -9.08 2.55
N ALA A 97 -1.43 -9.23 3.82
CA ALA A 97 -0.60 -9.76 4.90
C ALA A 97 -0.10 -11.19 4.62
N CYS A 98 -0.96 -12.06 4.06
CA CYS A 98 -0.58 -13.41 3.63
C CYS A 98 0.46 -13.35 2.49
N GLY A 99 0.27 -12.46 1.52
CA GLY A 99 1.21 -12.25 0.43
C GLY A 99 2.56 -11.73 0.94
N PHE A 100 2.57 -10.77 1.87
CA PHE A 100 3.79 -10.25 2.50
C PHE A 100 4.55 -11.34 3.26
N ALA A 101 3.85 -12.18 4.01
CA ALA A 101 4.46 -13.30 4.73
C ALA A 101 5.04 -14.38 3.80
N ALA A 102 4.52 -14.49 2.58
CA ALA A 102 4.95 -15.46 1.57
C ALA A 102 6.06 -14.92 0.65
N ALA A 103 6.27 -13.59 0.63
CA ALA A 103 7.26 -12.92 -0.21
C ALA A 103 8.69 -13.26 0.21
N THR A 104 9.57 -13.48 -0.77
CA THR A 104 10.99 -13.79 -0.57
C THR A 104 11.92 -12.74 -1.18
N GLY A 105 11.38 -11.78 -1.92
CA GLY A 105 12.14 -10.69 -2.52
C GLY A 105 12.51 -9.58 -1.54
N ASP A 106 13.44 -8.74 -1.97
CA ASP A 106 13.91 -7.57 -1.22
C ASP A 106 12.89 -6.42 -1.24
N VAL A 107 12.09 -6.36 -2.30
CA VAL A 107 11.06 -5.35 -2.54
C VAL A 107 9.72 -6.05 -2.73
N VAL A 108 8.70 -5.49 -2.09
CA VAL A 108 7.29 -5.90 -2.26
C VAL A 108 6.56 -4.85 -3.09
N VAL A 109 5.87 -5.31 -4.12
CA VAL A 109 4.96 -4.51 -4.95
C VAL A 109 3.54 -4.98 -4.70
N MET A 110 2.64 -4.05 -4.35
CA MET A 110 1.20 -4.29 -4.23
C MET A 110 0.55 -3.99 -5.58
N PHE A 111 -0.11 -4.97 -6.18
CA PHE A 111 -0.68 -4.87 -7.51
C PHE A 111 -2.09 -5.46 -7.55
N ASP A 112 -3.09 -4.65 -7.90
CA ASP A 112 -4.47 -5.12 -7.96
C ASP A 112 -4.73 -6.00 -9.20
N ALA A 113 -5.55 -7.04 -9.02
CA ALA A 113 -5.82 -8.05 -10.04
C ALA A 113 -6.75 -7.58 -11.17
N ASP A 114 -7.36 -6.39 -11.06
CA ASP A 114 -8.46 -5.93 -11.92
C ASP A 114 -8.01 -5.30 -13.25
N GLY A 115 -6.70 -5.17 -13.45
CA GLY A 115 -6.11 -4.61 -14.66
C GLY A 115 -6.18 -3.08 -14.75
N SER A 116 -6.54 -2.39 -13.68
CA SER A 116 -6.54 -0.92 -13.64
C SER A 116 -5.13 -0.32 -13.58
N ALA A 117 -4.16 -1.03 -13.03
CA ALA A 117 -2.76 -0.62 -12.97
C ALA A 117 -1.96 -1.20 -14.15
N ASP A 118 -0.94 -0.46 -14.62
CA ASP A 118 -0.06 -0.91 -15.70
C ASP A 118 1.18 -1.59 -15.10
N PRO A 119 1.41 -2.90 -15.37
CA PRO A 119 2.62 -3.59 -14.92
C PRO A 119 3.92 -2.98 -15.43
N ALA A 120 3.91 -2.29 -16.57
CA ALA A 120 5.08 -1.62 -17.12
C ALA A 120 5.62 -0.49 -16.23
N GLU A 121 4.83 -0.03 -15.25
CA GLU A 121 5.24 0.97 -14.28
C GLU A 121 6.05 0.38 -13.11
N ILE A 122 6.04 -0.95 -12.88
CA ILE A 122 6.80 -1.60 -11.78
C ILE A 122 8.26 -1.13 -11.71
N PRO A 123 9.03 -1.05 -12.81
CA PRO A 123 10.40 -0.55 -12.76
C PRO A 123 10.52 0.85 -12.15
N ALA A 124 9.60 1.77 -12.45
CA ALA A 124 9.65 3.12 -11.91
C ALA A 124 9.49 3.16 -10.38
N PHE A 125 8.66 2.28 -9.81
CA PHE A 125 8.54 2.11 -8.35
C PHE A 125 9.83 1.57 -7.74
N VAL A 126 10.44 0.57 -8.40
CA VAL A 126 11.71 -0.02 -7.93
C VAL A 126 12.84 1.02 -8.02
N ASP A 127 12.91 1.79 -9.11
CA ASP A 127 13.90 2.85 -9.30
C ASP A 127 13.79 3.94 -8.23
N ALA A 128 12.57 4.33 -7.83
CA ALA A 128 12.35 5.26 -6.73
C ALA A 128 12.91 4.73 -5.40
N LEU A 129 12.75 3.42 -5.13
CA LEU A 129 13.32 2.77 -3.95
C LEU A 129 14.86 2.72 -4.01
N ILE A 130 15.44 2.37 -5.15
CA ILE A 130 16.91 2.36 -5.38
C ILE A 130 17.46 3.78 -5.24
N ALA A 131 16.75 4.79 -5.73
CA ALA A 131 17.12 6.21 -5.59
C ALA A 131 17.07 6.71 -4.14
N GLY A 132 16.60 5.87 -3.21
CA GLY A 132 16.68 6.12 -1.79
C GLY A 132 15.35 6.31 -1.07
N ALA A 133 14.20 6.12 -1.72
CA ALA A 133 12.94 6.04 -1.01
C ALA A 133 12.85 4.76 -0.16
N ASP A 134 12.09 4.83 0.92
CA ASP A 134 11.71 3.68 1.74
C ASP A 134 10.39 3.07 1.24
N PHE A 135 9.51 3.94 0.77
CA PHE A 135 8.19 3.64 0.27
C PHE A 135 7.92 4.43 -1.01
N ALA A 136 7.64 3.74 -2.11
CA ALA A 136 7.24 4.29 -3.39
C ALA A 136 5.72 4.20 -3.51
N LYS A 137 5.04 5.34 -3.48
CA LYS A 137 3.60 5.50 -3.49
C LYS A 137 3.12 5.90 -4.89
N GLY A 138 2.28 5.09 -5.50
CA GLY A 138 1.66 5.47 -6.76
C GLY A 138 0.75 6.69 -6.60
N SER A 139 0.79 7.60 -7.57
CA SER A 139 -0.08 8.77 -7.59
C SER A 139 -0.61 9.07 -8.99
N ARG A 140 -1.93 9.12 -9.09
CA ARG A 140 -2.66 9.55 -10.29
C ARG A 140 -2.58 11.07 -10.51
N PHE A 141 -2.16 11.80 -9.48
CA PHE A 141 -2.12 13.27 -9.49
C PHE A 141 -0.71 13.85 -9.51
N ALA A 142 0.32 13.01 -9.40
CA ALA A 142 1.70 13.42 -9.65
C ALA A 142 1.88 13.80 -11.14
N PRO A 143 2.81 14.72 -11.47
CA PRO A 143 3.10 15.08 -12.87
C PRO A 143 3.43 13.83 -13.71
N GLY A 144 2.64 13.55 -14.73
CA GLY A 144 2.74 12.34 -15.55
C GLY A 144 1.79 11.22 -15.16
N GLY A 145 1.09 11.31 -14.02
CA GLY A 145 0.03 10.41 -13.63
C GLY A 145 -1.32 10.77 -14.24
N GLY A 146 -2.30 9.88 -14.07
CA GLY A 146 -3.66 10.08 -14.60
C GLY A 146 -4.64 9.02 -14.09
N SER A 147 -5.93 9.22 -14.41
CA SER A 147 -6.96 8.21 -14.18
C SER A 147 -8.07 8.36 -15.21
N ASP A 148 -8.40 7.24 -15.86
CA ASP A 148 -9.53 7.12 -16.78
C ASP A 148 -10.85 6.83 -16.06
N ASP A 149 -10.80 6.52 -14.75
CA ASP A 149 -11.97 6.07 -13.95
C ASP A 149 -12.40 7.09 -12.88
N ILE A 150 -11.56 8.04 -12.53
CA ILE A 150 -11.83 8.93 -11.38
C ILE A 150 -12.87 10.00 -11.70
N THR A 151 -13.97 10.02 -10.98
CA THR A 151 -14.98 11.07 -11.07
C THR A 151 -14.54 12.35 -10.35
N LEU A 152 -15.11 13.50 -10.71
CA LEU A 152 -14.85 14.79 -10.03
C LEU A 152 -15.15 14.70 -8.52
N LEU A 153 -16.20 13.97 -8.13
CA LEU A 153 -16.55 13.76 -6.72
C LEU A 153 -15.47 12.96 -5.99
N ARG A 154 -14.98 11.86 -6.58
CA ARG A 154 -13.90 11.06 -6.01
C ARG A 154 -12.59 11.85 -5.93
N ARG A 155 -12.28 12.64 -6.96
CA ARG A 155 -11.11 13.52 -6.99
C ARG A 155 -11.14 14.55 -5.85
N SER A 156 -12.28 15.23 -5.67
CA SER A 156 -12.45 16.22 -4.58
C SER A 156 -12.39 15.55 -3.21
N GLY A 157 -13.02 14.38 -3.05
CA GLY A 157 -12.96 13.59 -1.82
C GLY A 157 -11.53 13.16 -1.48
N ASN A 158 -10.77 12.66 -2.46
CA ASN A 158 -9.37 12.30 -2.29
C ASN A 158 -8.51 13.52 -1.89
N ALA A 159 -8.72 14.68 -2.53
CA ALA A 159 -8.01 15.91 -2.17
C ALA A 159 -8.28 16.33 -0.70
N GLY A 160 -9.52 16.21 -0.23
CA GLY A 160 -9.88 16.45 1.17
C GLY A 160 -9.19 15.47 2.12
N LEU A 161 -9.19 14.19 1.80
CA LEU A 161 -8.53 13.14 2.60
C LEU A 161 -7.00 13.30 2.60
N ASN A 162 -6.41 13.69 1.47
CA ASN A 162 -4.98 14.05 1.39
C ASN A 162 -4.65 15.20 2.35
N GLY A 163 -5.46 16.26 2.37
CA GLY A 163 -5.28 17.39 3.28
C GLY A 163 -5.28 16.97 4.75
N VAL A 164 -6.23 16.07 5.14
CA VAL A 164 -6.28 15.50 6.49
C VAL A 164 -5.03 14.66 6.78
N ALA A 165 -4.65 13.75 5.89
CA ALA A 165 -3.47 12.90 6.07
C ALA A 165 -2.20 13.73 6.21
N ASN A 166 -1.99 14.69 5.30
CA ASN A 166 -0.82 15.56 5.28
C ASN A 166 -0.70 16.39 6.56
N THR A 167 -1.83 16.90 7.09
CA THR A 167 -1.85 17.64 8.35
C THR A 167 -1.56 16.74 9.55
N LEU A 168 -2.13 15.53 9.61
CA LEU A 168 -2.00 14.65 10.75
C LEU A 168 -0.63 13.95 10.83
N PHE A 169 0.00 13.66 9.69
CA PHE A 169 1.22 12.86 9.61
C PHE A 169 2.44 13.63 9.09
N GLY A 170 2.28 14.92 8.73
CA GLY A 170 3.37 15.74 8.20
C GLY A 170 3.87 15.28 6.84
N THR A 171 2.99 14.75 6.00
CA THR A 171 3.28 14.24 4.66
C THR A 171 2.92 15.23 3.56
N ALA A 172 3.21 14.88 2.31
CA ALA A 172 2.83 15.66 1.12
C ALA A 172 2.14 14.75 0.09
N TYR A 173 1.27 13.83 0.53
CA TYR A 173 0.53 12.96 -0.37
C TYR A 173 -0.35 13.77 -1.33
N SER A 174 -0.24 13.45 -2.62
CA SER A 174 -1.17 13.92 -3.65
C SER A 174 -2.28 12.92 -3.94
N ASP A 175 -2.07 11.62 -3.62
CA ASP A 175 -3.04 10.55 -3.84
C ASP A 175 -3.00 9.47 -2.75
N LEU A 176 -3.71 9.70 -1.65
CA LEU A 176 -3.77 8.76 -0.53
C LEU A 176 -4.46 7.44 -0.86
N CYS A 177 -5.48 7.49 -1.74
CA CYS A 177 -6.41 6.37 -1.94
C CYS A 177 -6.01 5.42 -3.07
N TYR A 178 -4.88 5.61 -3.71
CA TYR A 178 -4.43 4.73 -4.78
C TYR A 178 -3.61 3.56 -4.23
N GLY A 179 -3.95 2.33 -4.66
CA GLY A 179 -3.44 1.09 -4.07
C GLY A 179 -2.11 0.58 -4.62
N TYR A 180 -1.62 1.13 -5.74
CA TYR A 180 -0.36 0.70 -6.35
C TYR A 180 0.83 1.27 -5.59
N ASN A 181 1.54 0.42 -4.87
CA ASN A 181 2.63 0.83 -3.99
C ASN A 181 3.76 -0.19 -4.00
N ALA A 182 4.99 0.26 -3.72
CA ALA A 182 6.13 -0.62 -3.49
C ALA A 182 6.96 -0.15 -2.29
N PHE A 183 7.58 -1.10 -1.59
CA PHE A 183 8.45 -0.81 -0.45
C PHE A 183 9.45 -1.94 -0.20
N TRP A 184 10.48 -1.64 0.56
CA TRP A 184 11.47 -2.63 0.96
C TRP A 184 10.86 -3.64 1.96
N ALA A 185 11.10 -4.93 1.75
CA ALA A 185 10.54 -6.01 2.57
C ALA A 185 11.00 -5.94 4.05
N ASP A 186 12.16 -5.35 4.33
CA ASP A 186 12.66 -5.10 5.69
C ASP A 186 11.76 -4.14 6.51
N LEU A 187 10.83 -3.45 5.85
CA LEU A 187 9.86 -2.55 6.48
C LEU A 187 8.55 -3.24 6.87
N LEU A 188 8.34 -4.51 6.51
CA LEU A 188 7.13 -5.25 6.90
C LEU A 188 6.81 -5.18 8.40
N PRO A 189 7.79 -5.25 9.34
CA PRO A 189 7.52 -5.10 10.76
C PRO A 189 6.96 -3.72 11.15
N VAL A 190 7.23 -2.67 10.36
CA VAL A 190 6.69 -1.31 10.60
C VAL A 190 5.18 -1.28 10.42
N LEU A 191 4.67 -2.14 9.52
CA LEU A 191 3.24 -2.22 9.23
C LEU A 191 2.44 -2.75 10.41
N ASP A 192 3.04 -3.56 11.30
CA ASP A 192 2.42 -4.10 12.52
C ASP A 192 0.98 -4.60 12.27
N LEU A 193 0.84 -5.39 11.20
CA LEU A 193 -0.43 -6.00 10.81
C LEU A 193 -0.78 -7.17 11.74
N PRO A 194 -2.06 -7.55 11.83
CA PRO A 194 -2.44 -8.74 12.56
C PRO A 194 -1.69 -9.98 12.03
N PRO A 195 -1.15 -10.84 12.91
CA PRO A 195 -0.52 -12.09 12.49
C PRO A 195 -1.48 -12.91 11.59
N ILE A 196 -0.93 -13.51 10.55
CA ILE A 196 -1.76 -14.26 9.57
C ILE A 196 -2.43 -15.50 10.18
N ASP A 197 -1.84 -16.05 11.22
CA ASP A 197 -2.34 -17.19 12.00
C ASP A 197 -3.28 -16.79 13.15
N ALA A 198 -3.50 -15.50 13.38
CA ALA A 198 -4.48 -15.06 14.38
C ALA A 198 -5.88 -15.54 14.00
N PRO A 199 -6.68 -16.00 14.99
CA PRO A 199 -8.05 -16.47 14.72
C PRO A 199 -8.93 -15.37 14.14
N ALA A 200 -9.84 -15.77 13.25
CA ALA A 200 -10.85 -14.85 12.76
C ALA A 200 -11.76 -14.39 13.93
N PRO A 201 -12.13 -13.11 14.03
CA PRO A 201 -13.08 -12.66 15.03
C PRO A 201 -14.45 -13.28 14.75
N ALA A 202 -15.28 -13.42 15.80
CA ALA A 202 -16.64 -13.95 15.67
C ALA A 202 -17.49 -13.08 14.73
N GLU A 203 -17.28 -11.77 14.75
CA GLU A 203 -17.94 -10.80 13.87
C GLU A 203 -16.93 -9.80 13.30
N GLY A 204 -17.15 -9.38 12.05
CA GLY A 204 -16.33 -8.37 11.38
C GLY A 204 -14.97 -8.86 10.89
N MET A 205 -13.96 -8.00 10.98
CA MET A 205 -12.57 -8.23 10.57
C MET A 205 -11.63 -7.60 11.59
N LEU A 206 -10.42 -8.15 11.73
CA LEU A 206 -9.37 -7.48 12.49
C LEU A 206 -8.97 -6.17 11.81
N TRP A 207 -8.51 -5.20 12.62
CA TRP A 207 -8.05 -3.91 12.09
C TRP A 207 -6.82 -4.10 11.20
N GLY A 208 -6.94 -3.70 9.95
CA GLY A 208 -5.94 -3.91 8.91
C GLY A 208 -6.24 -5.08 7.98
N ASP A 209 -7.22 -5.94 8.27
CA ASP A 209 -7.62 -7.02 7.37
C ASP A 209 -8.48 -6.55 6.19
N GLY A 210 -9.17 -5.41 6.33
CA GLY A 210 -10.12 -4.91 5.33
C GLY A 210 -9.52 -4.00 4.26
N PHE A 211 -10.38 -3.22 3.61
CA PHE A 211 -9.97 -2.23 2.60
C PHE A 211 -9.30 -0.98 3.19
N GLU A 212 -9.23 -0.86 4.51
CA GLU A 212 -8.44 0.19 5.17
C GLU A 212 -6.93 -0.03 5.04
N ILE A 213 -6.48 -1.19 4.58
CA ILE A 213 -5.06 -1.58 4.53
C ILE A 213 -4.18 -0.54 3.84
N GLU A 214 -4.60 0.03 2.72
CA GLU A 214 -3.81 1.01 1.97
C GLU A 214 -3.59 2.29 2.80
N THR A 215 -4.66 2.77 3.46
CA THR A 215 -4.57 3.93 4.35
C THR A 215 -3.72 3.59 5.58
N VAL A 216 -3.85 2.39 6.15
CA VAL A 216 -3.03 1.92 7.27
C VAL A 216 -1.55 1.92 6.91
N LEU A 217 -1.19 1.38 5.72
CA LEU A 217 0.19 1.41 5.23
C LEU A 217 0.72 2.84 5.14
N ASN A 218 0.02 3.71 4.44
CA ASN A 218 0.41 5.11 4.25
C ASN A 218 0.65 5.82 5.60
N CYS A 219 -0.28 5.65 6.56
CA CYS A 219 -0.17 6.23 7.90
C CYS A 219 1.03 5.69 8.67
N ARG A 220 1.27 4.38 8.64
CA ARG A 220 2.31 3.73 9.44
C ARG A 220 3.70 3.99 8.87
N MET A 221 3.85 4.03 7.54
CA MET A 221 5.10 4.43 6.88
C MET A 221 5.43 5.89 7.20
N ALA A 222 4.45 6.79 7.14
CA ALA A 222 4.62 8.20 7.52
C ALA A 222 4.96 8.37 9.02
N ALA A 223 4.22 7.70 9.92
CA ALA A 223 4.45 7.76 11.35
C ALA A 223 5.82 7.20 11.79
N ALA A 224 6.41 6.33 10.98
CA ALA A 224 7.76 5.83 11.17
C ALA A 224 8.87 6.78 10.68
N GLY A 225 8.50 7.92 10.07
CA GLY A 225 9.43 8.90 9.52
C GLY A 225 10.20 8.40 8.30
N LEU A 226 9.60 7.49 7.54
CA LEU A 226 10.22 6.91 6.34
C LEU A 226 10.18 7.89 5.17
N ARG A 227 11.14 7.76 4.25
CA ARG A 227 11.20 8.56 3.02
C ARG A 227 10.20 8.01 2.00
N ILE A 228 9.18 8.80 1.72
CA ILE A 228 8.11 8.48 0.79
C ILE A 228 8.35 9.22 -0.51
N ALA A 229 8.38 8.51 -1.63
CA ALA A 229 8.39 9.09 -2.96
C ALA A 229 7.09 8.79 -3.68
N GLU A 230 6.44 9.78 -4.28
CA GLU A 230 5.32 9.54 -5.17
C GLU A 230 5.82 9.22 -6.58
N VAL A 231 5.28 8.15 -7.15
CA VAL A 231 5.56 7.68 -8.50
C VAL A 231 4.33 7.96 -9.37
N PRO A 232 4.47 8.69 -10.47
CA PRO A 232 3.37 8.90 -11.40
C PRO A 232 2.84 7.55 -11.90
N SER A 233 1.52 7.37 -11.89
CA SER A 233 0.87 6.16 -12.34
C SER A 233 -0.44 6.50 -13.03
N VAL A 234 -0.79 5.75 -14.08
CA VAL A 234 -2.02 5.93 -14.84
C VAL A 234 -3.00 4.81 -14.52
N GLU A 235 -4.05 5.14 -13.76
CA GLU A 235 -5.14 4.22 -13.49
C GLU A 235 -6.06 4.13 -14.71
N ARG A 236 -6.20 2.95 -15.24
CA ARG A 236 -7.14 2.64 -16.33
C ARG A 236 -8.47 2.15 -15.77
N GLN A 237 -9.46 2.04 -16.61
CA GLN A 237 -10.71 1.38 -16.22
C GLN A 237 -10.45 -0.10 -15.94
N ARG A 238 -11.12 -0.64 -14.90
CA ARG A 238 -11.18 -2.07 -14.63
C ARG A 238 -11.55 -2.84 -15.91
N MET A 239 -10.84 -3.92 -16.22
CA MET A 239 -11.06 -4.65 -17.48
C MET A 239 -12.36 -5.46 -17.45
N PHE A 240 -12.60 -6.24 -16.40
CA PHE A 240 -13.79 -7.08 -16.25
C PHE A 240 -14.36 -6.99 -14.83
N GLY A 241 -15.66 -7.26 -14.69
CA GLY A 241 -16.37 -7.25 -13.42
C GLY A 241 -16.83 -5.86 -13.01
N GLU A 242 -17.45 -5.77 -11.83
CA GLU A 242 -17.98 -4.54 -11.28
C GLU A 242 -17.09 -4.02 -10.15
N THR A 243 -17.04 -2.70 -9.98
CA THR A 243 -16.33 -2.08 -8.87
C THR A 243 -17.11 -2.25 -7.56
N ASN A 244 -16.42 -2.67 -6.50
CA ASN A 244 -16.98 -2.74 -5.16
C ASN A 244 -16.88 -1.40 -4.40
N LEU A 245 -16.38 -0.34 -5.04
CA LEU A 245 -16.13 0.96 -4.40
C LEU A 245 -17.45 1.72 -4.16
N ARG A 246 -17.65 2.10 -2.90
CA ARG A 246 -18.77 2.95 -2.44
C ARG A 246 -18.23 4.28 -1.96
N THR A 247 -18.27 5.32 -2.80
CA THR A 247 -17.61 6.62 -2.60
C THR A 247 -17.73 7.18 -1.19
N PHE A 248 -18.95 7.26 -0.63
CA PHE A 248 -19.14 7.83 0.71
C PHE A 248 -18.73 6.89 1.84
N ALA A 249 -19.07 5.59 1.73
CA ALA A 249 -18.70 4.61 2.76
C ALA A 249 -17.17 4.42 2.83
N ASP A 250 -16.51 4.41 1.68
CA ASP A 250 -15.06 4.26 1.60
C ASP A 250 -14.35 5.54 2.06
N GLY A 251 -14.85 6.72 1.70
CA GLY A 251 -14.34 7.99 2.21
C GLY A 251 -14.44 8.09 3.74
N ALA A 252 -15.58 7.69 4.33
CA ALA A 252 -15.75 7.64 5.77
C ALA A 252 -14.80 6.62 6.44
N ARG A 253 -14.58 5.46 5.79
CA ARG A 253 -13.61 4.46 6.25
C ARG A 253 -12.20 5.03 6.26
N VAL A 254 -11.74 5.66 5.18
CA VAL A 254 -10.42 6.30 5.09
C VAL A 254 -10.25 7.35 6.19
N LEU A 255 -11.23 8.24 6.38
CA LEU A 255 -11.17 9.26 7.44
C LEU A 255 -11.09 8.64 8.84
N ARG A 256 -11.90 7.60 9.12
CA ARG A 256 -11.84 6.86 10.39
C ARG A 256 -10.46 6.24 10.58
N THR A 257 -9.87 5.69 9.52
CA THR A 257 -8.54 5.07 9.57
C THR A 257 -7.47 6.11 9.86
N LEU A 258 -7.48 7.27 9.19
CA LEU A 258 -6.56 8.38 9.47
C LEU A 258 -6.60 8.79 10.94
N LEU A 259 -7.78 8.99 11.51
CA LEU A 259 -7.94 9.39 12.91
C LEU A 259 -7.49 8.29 13.89
N SER A 260 -7.76 7.03 13.58
CA SER A 260 -7.37 5.89 14.42
C SER A 260 -5.86 5.69 14.42
N GLU A 261 -5.21 5.72 13.25
CA GLU A 261 -3.76 5.58 13.13
C GLU A 261 -3.02 6.80 13.71
N HIS A 262 -3.59 8.01 13.60
CA HIS A 262 -3.01 9.19 14.26
C HIS A 262 -3.02 9.05 15.80
N ARG A 263 -4.15 8.61 16.38
CA ARG A 263 -4.22 8.31 17.83
C ARG A 263 -3.21 7.25 18.25
N ARG A 264 -3.03 6.21 17.43
CA ARG A 264 -2.02 5.17 17.66
C ARG A 264 -0.61 5.74 17.64
N MET A 265 -0.28 6.60 16.67
CA MET A 265 1.01 7.29 16.58
C MET A 265 1.29 8.10 17.86
N LEU A 266 0.33 8.94 18.30
CA LEU A 266 0.46 9.74 19.50
C LEU A 266 0.64 8.88 20.76
N ALA A 267 -0.05 7.75 20.87
CA ALA A 267 0.11 6.81 21.98
C ALA A 267 1.50 6.15 22.02
N ARG A 268 2.15 5.96 20.87
CA ARG A 268 3.53 5.44 20.79
C ARG A 268 4.59 6.47 21.17
N ILE A 269 4.36 7.75 20.86
CA ILE A 269 5.29 8.85 21.23
C ILE A 269 5.30 9.10 22.75
N ARG A 270 4.18 8.82 23.43
CA ARG A 270 4.03 9.03 24.88
C ARG A 270 4.58 7.89 25.75
N ARG A 271 4.99 6.79 25.15
CA ARG A 271 5.65 5.63 25.81
C ARG A 271 7.16 5.69 25.67
#